data_1d5fd14a4fad1ccd61c2914f38bfff31
#
_entry.id   1d5fd14a4fad1ccd61c2914f38bfff31
#
_cell.length_a   1.000
_cell.length_b   1.000
_cell.length_c   1.000
_cell.angle_alpha   90.00
_cell.angle_beta   90.00
_cell.angle_gamma   90.00
#
_symmetry.space_group_name_H-M   'P 1'
#
loop_
_entity.id
_entity.type
_entity.pdbx_description
1 polymer ?
#
loop_
_entity_poly.entity_id
_entity_poly.type
_entity_poly.pdbx_seq_one_letter_code
_entity_poly.pdbx_strand_id
1 'polypeptide(L)'
;MKNYKKTLRACYLGLITQAIAANFAPLLFLTFHSDFNISLGQIALIPAVFYVTQLSVDLICAKYVDSIGYRKSIVASQLFAGLGLIGLAVLPNIISPYVGILIGVFFYALGSGLVEVLCSPIVEACPFDHKEKVMSLLHSFYCWGSVGVILLSTIFFSVFGIDKWRILAYLWAMIPLYNIYNFATCPIEHLVEDGQRMSLRQLLKMPIFGVAIILMICAGASEMAMAQWASAFAESALGLTKSVGDLAGPCLFAITMGIARVLYGKFGEKIDLTKFMLVSGVLCVLSYLLAGLSAMPILGLIGCILCGFSVGIMWPGSISITVPRIPKGGTALFALLAVAGDMGGAFGPSMVGYFSQQAGDNLQVGLLTGCTFPLIMLAALIAMRKMAKND
;
A
#
# COMPACT_ATOMS: atom_id res chain seq x y z
N MET A 1 -17.73 -19.69 -21.09
CA MET A 1 -17.49 -19.39 -19.66
C MET A 1 -16.61 -18.13 -19.56
N LYS A 2 -16.95 -17.18 -18.67
CA LYS A 2 -16.14 -15.99 -18.44
C LYS A 2 -14.80 -16.39 -17.80
N ASN A 3 -13.68 -15.84 -18.31
CA ASN A 3 -12.34 -16.18 -17.79
C ASN A 3 -11.91 -15.22 -16.69
N TYR A 4 -12.38 -15.42 -15.46
CA TYR A 4 -12.04 -14.59 -14.30
C TYR A 4 -10.55 -14.68 -13.87
N LYS A 5 -9.81 -15.73 -14.30
CA LYS A 5 -8.35 -15.76 -14.11
C LYS A 5 -7.66 -14.64 -14.87
N LYS A 6 -8.23 -14.19 -16.01
CA LYS A 6 -7.72 -13.02 -16.73
C LYS A 6 -7.93 -11.73 -15.93
N THR A 7 -9.10 -11.59 -15.30
CA THR A 7 -9.39 -10.45 -14.41
C THR A 7 -8.42 -10.40 -13.25
N LEU A 8 -8.19 -11.53 -12.59
CA LEU A 8 -7.26 -11.62 -11.47
C LEU A 8 -5.82 -11.26 -11.90
N ARG A 9 -5.35 -11.74 -13.05
CA ARG A 9 -4.04 -11.37 -13.59
C ARG A 9 -3.93 -9.87 -13.92
N ALA A 10 -5.00 -9.28 -14.45
CA ALA A 10 -5.04 -7.84 -14.70
C ALA A 10 -4.95 -7.04 -13.39
N CYS A 11 -5.61 -7.49 -12.32
CA CYS A 11 -5.52 -6.86 -11.00
C CYS A 11 -4.12 -7.04 -10.37
N TYR A 12 -3.45 -8.18 -10.57
CA TYR A 12 -2.06 -8.37 -10.15
C TYR A 12 -1.12 -7.36 -10.81
N LEU A 13 -1.23 -7.17 -12.13
CA LEU A 13 -0.47 -6.16 -12.87
C LEU A 13 -0.86 -4.73 -12.44
N GLY A 14 -2.12 -4.52 -12.07
CA GLY A 14 -2.57 -3.27 -11.48
C GLY A 14 -1.81 -2.93 -10.20
N LEU A 15 -1.71 -3.87 -9.25
CA LEU A 15 -0.96 -3.67 -8.01
C LEU A 15 0.57 -3.53 -8.23
N ILE A 16 1.12 -4.19 -9.24
CA ILE A 16 2.51 -3.94 -9.68
C ILE A 16 2.64 -2.51 -10.21
N THR A 17 1.66 -2.02 -10.99
CA THR A 17 1.62 -0.62 -11.45
C THR A 17 1.60 0.36 -10.28
N GLN A 18 0.80 0.09 -9.26
CA GLN A 18 0.77 0.88 -8.02
C GLN A 18 2.14 0.87 -7.32
N ALA A 19 2.78 -0.29 -7.23
CA ALA A 19 4.11 -0.41 -6.66
C ALA A 19 5.17 0.39 -7.44
N ILE A 20 5.10 0.40 -8.78
CA ILE A 20 5.97 1.24 -9.63
C ILE A 20 5.75 2.72 -9.31
N ALA A 21 4.50 3.17 -9.26
CA ALA A 21 4.14 4.55 -8.97
C ALA A 21 4.66 5.02 -7.60
N ALA A 22 4.57 4.16 -6.58
CA ALA A 22 5.00 4.50 -5.23
C ALA A 22 6.52 4.47 -5.03
N ASN A 23 7.25 3.58 -5.74
CA ASN A 23 8.65 3.30 -5.40
C ASN A 23 9.66 3.83 -6.43
N PHE A 24 9.28 4.13 -7.67
CA PHE A 24 10.25 4.51 -8.71
C PHE A 24 10.82 5.91 -8.52
N ALA A 25 9.98 6.94 -8.33
CA ALA A 25 10.46 8.31 -8.17
C ALA A 25 11.36 8.52 -6.93
N PRO A 26 11.12 7.90 -5.78
CA PRO A 26 12.03 7.96 -4.63
C PRO A 26 13.48 7.56 -4.94
N LEU A 27 13.70 6.59 -5.83
CA LEU A 27 15.04 6.17 -6.25
C LEU A 27 15.79 7.26 -7.03
N LEU A 28 15.07 8.26 -7.54
CA LEU A 28 15.61 9.34 -8.38
C LEU A 28 15.75 10.69 -7.66
N PHE A 29 15.42 10.77 -6.37
CA PHE A 29 15.40 12.06 -5.65
C PHE A 29 16.74 12.78 -5.68
N LEU A 30 17.84 12.08 -5.44
CA LEU A 30 19.17 12.67 -5.52
C LEU A 30 19.56 13.05 -6.95
N THR A 31 19.13 12.28 -7.93
CA THR A 31 19.30 12.58 -9.36
C THR A 31 18.54 13.85 -9.72
N PHE A 32 17.30 14.01 -9.26
CA PHE A 32 16.53 15.24 -9.48
C PHE A 32 17.19 16.44 -8.81
N HIS A 33 17.76 16.24 -7.63
CA HIS A 33 18.51 17.27 -6.92
C HIS A 33 19.74 17.72 -7.73
N SER A 34 20.56 16.76 -8.18
CA SER A 34 21.81 17.05 -8.90
C SER A 34 21.59 17.55 -10.32
N ASP A 35 20.71 16.88 -11.10
CA ASP A 35 20.56 17.16 -12.53
C ASP A 35 19.74 18.42 -12.81
N PHE A 36 18.79 18.73 -11.93
CA PHE A 36 17.86 19.85 -12.14
C PHE A 36 17.98 20.98 -11.12
N ASN A 37 18.96 20.92 -10.21
CA ASN A 37 19.13 21.90 -9.12
C ASN A 37 17.86 22.11 -8.28
N ILE A 38 17.06 21.04 -8.08
CA ILE A 38 15.85 21.06 -7.25
C ILE A 38 16.28 20.97 -5.79
N SER A 39 15.82 21.91 -4.95
CA SER A 39 16.18 21.89 -3.52
C SER A 39 15.61 20.65 -2.80
N LEU A 40 16.27 20.22 -1.72
CA LEU A 40 15.79 19.09 -0.92
C LEU A 40 14.38 19.33 -0.35
N GLY A 41 14.06 20.60 -0.01
CA GLY A 41 12.71 20.95 0.42
C GLY A 41 11.66 20.76 -0.67
N GLN A 42 11.98 21.08 -1.92
CA GLN A 42 11.10 20.81 -3.07
C GLN A 42 10.97 19.32 -3.36
N ILE A 43 12.06 18.54 -3.21
CA ILE A 43 12.01 17.08 -3.37
C ILE A 43 11.08 16.45 -2.34
N ALA A 44 11.09 16.92 -1.09
CA ALA A 44 10.20 16.44 -0.04
C ALA A 44 8.70 16.65 -0.35
N LEU A 45 8.35 17.60 -1.25
CA LEU A 45 6.97 17.80 -1.70
C LEU A 45 6.51 16.77 -2.75
N ILE A 46 7.42 16.07 -3.43
CA ILE A 46 7.06 15.08 -4.46
C ILE A 46 6.21 13.95 -3.87
N PRO A 47 6.62 13.26 -2.77
CA PRO A 47 5.78 12.30 -2.10
C PRO A 47 4.47 12.89 -1.57
N ALA A 48 4.50 14.13 -1.08
CA ALA A 48 3.28 14.79 -0.58
C ALA A 48 2.24 14.95 -1.70
N VAL A 49 2.65 15.38 -2.90
CA VAL A 49 1.76 15.45 -4.07
C VAL A 49 1.20 14.07 -4.43
N PHE A 50 2.04 13.02 -4.38
CA PHE A 50 1.60 11.66 -4.63
C PHE A 50 0.49 11.24 -3.66
N TYR A 51 0.73 11.29 -2.36
CA TYR A 51 -0.22 10.83 -1.35
C TYR A 51 -1.48 11.70 -1.26
N VAL A 52 -1.36 13.03 -1.38
CA VAL A 52 -2.53 13.92 -1.41
C VAL A 52 -3.41 13.64 -2.63
N THR A 53 -2.80 13.37 -3.78
CA THR A 53 -3.53 12.99 -4.99
C THR A 53 -4.24 11.65 -4.79
N GLN A 54 -3.56 10.64 -4.26
CA GLN A 54 -4.12 9.31 -3.99
C GLN A 54 -5.31 9.42 -3.04
N LEU A 55 -5.15 10.05 -1.89
CA LEU A 55 -6.23 10.29 -0.92
C LEU A 55 -7.43 11.03 -1.53
N SER A 56 -7.17 12.01 -2.41
CA SER A 56 -8.24 12.73 -3.11
C SER A 56 -9.01 11.83 -4.07
N VAL A 57 -8.29 10.95 -4.78
CA VAL A 57 -8.90 9.95 -5.67
C VAL A 57 -9.79 8.99 -4.89
N ASP A 58 -9.33 8.49 -3.74
CA ASP A 58 -10.08 7.57 -2.91
C ASP A 58 -11.41 8.18 -2.45
N LEU A 59 -11.38 9.44 -1.99
CA LEU A 59 -12.58 10.17 -1.60
C LEU A 59 -13.54 10.42 -2.77
N ILE A 60 -13.01 10.74 -3.96
CA ILE A 60 -13.81 10.91 -5.18
C ILE A 60 -14.43 9.57 -5.60
N CYS A 61 -13.65 8.50 -5.56
CA CYS A 61 -14.10 7.15 -5.91
C CYS A 61 -15.20 6.66 -4.98
N ALA A 62 -15.12 6.94 -3.69
CA ALA A 62 -16.15 6.59 -2.72
C ALA A 62 -17.55 7.05 -3.14
N LYS A 63 -17.64 8.13 -3.91
CA LYS A 63 -18.92 8.73 -4.35
C LYS A 63 -19.26 8.46 -5.80
N TYR A 64 -18.28 8.48 -6.70
CA TYR A 64 -18.55 8.60 -8.14
C TYR A 64 -18.14 7.37 -8.96
N VAL A 65 -17.24 6.51 -8.48
CA VAL A 65 -16.68 5.43 -9.31
C VAL A 65 -17.73 4.43 -9.79
N ASP A 66 -18.72 4.16 -8.97
CA ASP A 66 -19.82 3.26 -9.34
C ASP A 66 -20.68 3.81 -10.49
N SER A 67 -20.88 5.13 -10.55
CA SER A 67 -21.63 5.77 -11.64
C SER A 67 -20.84 5.87 -12.94
N ILE A 68 -19.52 6.00 -12.86
CA ILE A 68 -18.61 6.01 -14.02
C ILE A 68 -18.47 4.59 -14.60
N GLY A 69 -18.45 3.59 -13.73
CA GLY A 69 -18.30 2.18 -14.03
C GLY A 69 -16.87 1.68 -13.89
N TYR A 70 -16.71 0.48 -13.31
CA TYR A 70 -15.42 -0.12 -12.98
C TYR A 70 -14.47 -0.23 -14.16
N ARG A 71 -14.98 -0.69 -15.33
CA ARG A 71 -14.13 -0.87 -16.53
C ARG A 71 -13.52 0.43 -17.01
N LYS A 72 -14.32 1.50 -17.10
CA LYS A 72 -13.82 2.81 -17.56
C LYS A 72 -12.80 3.36 -16.59
N SER A 73 -13.08 3.29 -15.29
CA SER A 73 -12.21 3.80 -14.23
C SER A 73 -10.88 3.04 -14.15
N ILE A 74 -10.91 1.69 -14.20
CA ILE A 74 -9.67 0.90 -14.10
C ILE A 74 -8.82 0.96 -15.38
N VAL A 75 -9.43 1.13 -16.55
CA VAL A 75 -8.69 1.40 -17.80
C VAL A 75 -8.06 2.78 -17.76
N ALA A 76 -8.80 3.79 -17.29
CA ALA A 76 -8.27 5.15 -17.09
C ALA A 76 -7.10 5.17 -16.08
N SER A 77 -7.16 4.35 -15.02
CA SER A 77 -6.07 4.25 -14.06
C SER A 77 -4.74 3.84 -14.71
N GLN A 78 -4.79 2.83 -15.58
CA GLN A 78 -3.60 2.33 -16.26
C GLN A 78 -3.08 3.35 -17.28
N LEU A 79 -3.98 4.07 -17.95
CA LEU A 79 -3.61 5.16 -18.87
C LEU A 79 -2.93 6.31 -18.11
N PHE A 80 -3.50 6.77 -16.99
CA PHE A 80 -2.90 7.81 -16.17
C PHE A 80 -1.55 7.39 -15.60
N ALA A 81 -1.42 6.16 -15.11
CA ALA A 81 -0.15 5.64 -14.61
C ALA A 81 0.93 5.62 -15.72
N GLY A 82 0.59 5.10 -16.90
CA GLY A 82 1.51 5.05 -18.04
C GLY A 82 1.91 6.45 -18.55
N LEU A 83 0.94 7.34 -18.73
CA LEU A 83 1.20 8.73 -19.15
C LEU A 83 1.99 9.49 -18.09
N GLY A 84 1.73 9.27 -16.81
CA GLY A 84 2.47 9.88 -15.71
C GLY A 84 3.95 9.48 -15.71
N LEU A 85 4.24 8.18 -15.90
CA LEU A 85 5.62 7.68 -15.98
C LEU A 85 6.35 8.21 -17.23
N ILE A 86 5.68 8.27 -18.38
CA ILE A 86 6.22 8.92 -19.60
C ILE A 86 6.41 10.41 -19.36
N GLY A 87 5.42 11.07 -18.75
CA GLY A 87 5.48 12.48 -18.38
C GLY A 87 6.67 12.80 -17.48
N LEU A 88 6.93 11.95 -16.48
CA LEU A 88 8.09 12.07 -15.61
C LEU A 88 9.42 12.11 -16.40
N ALA A 89 9.52 11.30 -17.47
CA ALA A 89 10.72 11.24 -18.32
C ALA A 89 10.83 12.42 -19.28
N VAL A 90 9.71 12.97 -19.77
CA VAL A 90 9.63 13.92 -20.89
C VAL A 90 9.47 15.36 -20.42
N LEU A 91 8.52 15.62 -19.52
CA LEU A 91 8.10 16.98 -19.13
C LEU A 91 9.22 17.82 -18.51
N PRO A 92 10.15 17.28 -17.71
CA PRO A 92 11.25 18.05 -17.13
C PRO A 92 12.18 18.69 -18.16
N ASN A 93 12.16 18.22 -19.42
CA ASN A 93 12.95 18.78 -20.52
C ASN A 93 12.17 19.78 -21.38
N ILE A 94 10.84 19.83 -21.27
CA ILE A 94 9.97 20.68 -22.12
C ILE A 94 9.53 21.92 -21.36
N ILE A 95 9.31 21.78 -20.04
CA ILE A 95 8.88 22.85 -19.15
C ILE A 95 9.85 22.96 -17.97
N SER A 96 9.52 23.79 -16.97
CA SER A 96 10.30 23.82 -15.73
C SER A 96 10.47 22.40 -15.17
N PRO A 97 11.70 21.94 -14.90
CA PRO A 97 11.96 20.56 -14.47
C PRO A 97 11.13 20.12 -13.27
N TYR A 98 11.06 20.98 -12.25
CA TYR A 98 10.29 20.70 -11.04
C TYR A 98 8.78 20.55 -11.33
N VAL A 99 8.21 21.47 -12.10
CA VAL A 99 6.78 21.41 -12.49
C VAL A 99 6.52 20.18 -13.36
N GLY A 100 7.43 19.85 -14.28
CA GLY A 100 7.32 18.64 -15.11
C GLY A 100 7.30 17.35 -14.29
N ILE A 101 8.17 17.25 -13.27
CA ILE A 101 8.17 16.13 -12.32
C ILE A 101 6.84 16.06 -11.57
N LEU A 102 6.35 17.17 -11.01
CA LEU A 102 5.10 17.20 -10.25
C LEU A 102 3.88 16.80 -11.11
N ILE A 103 3.82 17.23 -12.37
CA ILE A 103 2.76 16.84 -13.30
C ILE A 103 2.83 15.33 -13.59
N GLY A 104 4.02 14.78 -13.86
CA GLY A 104 4.21 13.35 -14.06
C GLY A 104 3.74 12.55 -12.82
N VAL A 105 4.18 12.98 -11.64
CA VAL A 105 3.78 12.41 -10.35
C VAL A 105 2.28 12.45 -10.15
N PHE A 106 1.65 13.60 -10.38
CA PHE A 106 0.20 13.77 -10.26
C PHE A 106 -0.55 12.75 -11.13
N PHE A 107 -0.17 12.59 -12.39
CA PHE A 107 -0.84 11.64 -13.28
C PHE A 107 -0.67 10.19 -12.86
N TYR A 108 0.54 9.74 -12.51
CA TYR A 108 0.67 8.36 -12.07
C TYR A 108 0.08 8.12 -10.67
N ALA A 109 -0.02 9.15 -9.82
CA ALA A 109 -0.72 9.07 -8.55
C ALA A 109 -2.23 8.92 -8.74
N LEU A 110 -2.84 9.63 -9.71
CA LEU A 110 -4.23 9.38 -10.12
C LEU A 110 -4.44 7.92 -10.52
N GLY A 111 -3.51 7.37 -11.32
CA GLY A 111 -3.57 5.97 -11.71
C GLY A 111 -3.46 5.02 -10.53
N SER A 112 -2.53 5.30 -9.61
CA SER A 112 -2.28 4.51 -8.39
C SER A 112 -3.51 4.46 -7.47
N GLY A 113 -4.12 5.60 -7.15
CA GLY A 113 -5.31 5.65 -6.30
C GLY A 113 -6.51 4.92 -6.91
N LEU A 114 -6.76 5.08 -8.22
CA LEU A 114 -7.80 4.32 -8.90
C LEU A 114 -7.57 2.80 -8.85
N VAL A 115 -6.32 2.33 -8.96
CA VAL A 115 -5.98 0.90 -8.82
C VAL A 115 -6.27 0.42 -7.41
N GLU A 116 -5.90 1.19 -6.41
CA GLU A 116 -6.08 0.86 -4.99
C GLU A 116 -7.55 0.64 -4.64
N VAL A 117 -8.41 1.57 -5.03
CA VAL A 117 -9.84 1.50 -4.76
C VAL A 117 -10.52 0.38 -5.54
N LEU A 118 -10.11 0.10 -6.78
CA LEU A 118 -10.87 -0.73 -7.72
C LEU A 118 -10.43 -2.19 -7.77
N CYS A 119 -9.15 -2.52 -7.56
CA CYS A 119 -8.69 -3.90 -7.70
C CYS A 119 -9.37 -4.84 -6.70
N SER A 120 -9.52 -4.42 -5.45
CA SER A 120 -10.16 -5.22 -4.42
C SER A 120 -11.64 -5.49 -4.71
N PRO A 121 -12.50 -4.50 -5.00
CA PRO A 121 -13.91 -4.77 -5.33
C PRO A 121 -14.09 -5.55 -6.65
N ILE A 122 -13.22 -5.35 -7.65
CA ILE A 122 -13.27 -6.14 -8.89
C ILE A 122 -13.01 -7.62 -8.61
N VAL A 123 -12.03 -7.93 -7.76
CA VAL A 123 -11.70 -9.32 -7.39
C VAL A 123 -12.77 -9.90 -6.46
N GLU A 124 -13.30 -9.10 -5.54
CA GLU A 124 -14.38 -9.53 -4.63
C GLU A 124 -15.68 -9.87 -5.39
N ALA A 125 -15.98 -9.16 -6.48
CA ALA A 125 -17.13 -9.44 -7.33
C ALA A 125 -16.97 -10.72 -8.18
N CYS A 126 -15.74 -11.24 -8.34
CA CYS A 126 -15.52 -12.48 -9.08
C CYS A 126 -16.01 -13.70 -8.28
N PRO A 127 -16.51 -14.76 -8.95
CA PRO A 127 -17.01 -15.98 -8.30
C PRO A 127 -15.84 -16.91 -7.94
N PHE A 128 -14.94 -16.45 -7.07
CA PHE A 128 -13.89 -17.28 -6.51
C PHE A 128 -14.33 -17.88 -5.18
N ASP A 129 -13.97 -19.14 -4.96
CA ASP A 129 -14.03 -19.75 -3.63
C ASP A 129 -12.94 -19.15 -2.73
N HIS A 130 -13.18 -19.07 -1.42
CA HIS A 130 -12.21 -18.56 -0.45
C HIS A 130 -11.65 -17.17 -0.82
N LYS A 131 -12.54 -16.18 -0.93
CA LYS A 131 -12.22 -14.80 -1.35
C LYS A 131 -11.12 -14.16 -0.52
N GLU A 132 -11.05 -14.44 0.77
CA GLU A 132 -10.00 -13.97 1.69
C GLU A 132 -8.59 -14.42 1.27
N LYS A 133 -8.46 -15.62 0.71
CA LYS A 133 -7.19 -16.14 0.17
C LYS A 133 -6.80 -15.38 -1.09
N VAL A 134 -7.76 -15.22 -2.00
CA VAL A 134 -7.55 -14.52 -3.26
C VAL A 134 -7.19 -13.06 -3.00
N MET A 135 -7.85 -12.43 -2.02
CA MET A 135 -7.56 -11.06 -1.59
C MET A 135 -6.14 -10.93 -1.01
N SER A 136 -5.75 -11.84 -0.13
CA SER A 136 -4.39 -11.86 0.43
C SER A 136 -3.33 -12.03 -0.65
N LEU A 137 -3.55 -12.97 -1.59
CA LEU A 137 -2.66 -13.17 -2.72
C LEU A 137 -2.61 -11.95 -3.64
N LEU A 138 -3.76 -11.33 -3.92
CA LEU A 138 -3.83 -10.09 -4.69
C LEU A 138 -2.89 -9.03 -4.10
N HIS A 139 -3.05 -8.71 -2.83
CA HIS A 139 -2.24 -7.67 -2.18
C HIS A 139 -0.76 -8.05 -2.02
N SER A 140 -0.39 -9.33 -2.14
CA SER A 140 1.02 -9.73 -2.17
C SER A 140 1.75 -9.19 -3.39
N PHE A 141 1.04 -8.96 -4.51
CA PHE A 141 1.65 -8.43 -5.74
C PHE A 141 2.10 -6.97 -5.62
N TYR A 142 1.51 -6.20 -4.71
CA TYR A 142 2.08 -4.90 -4.35
C TYR A 142 3.47 -5.05 -3.69
N CYS A 143 3.61 -5.97 -2.74
CA CYS A 143 4.89 -6.21 -2.05
C CYS A 143 5.97 -6.69 -3.02
N TRP A 144 5.65 -7.71 -3.82
CA TRP A 144 6.58 -8.25 -4.83
C TRP A 144 6.87 -7.22 -5.92
N GLY A 145 5.88 -6.40 -6.29
CA GLY A 145 6.05 -5.27 -7.18
C GLY A 145 7.06 -4.27 -6.62
N SER A 146 6.93 -3.88 -5.35
CA SER A 146 7.85 -2.95 -4.68
C SER A 146 9.28 -3.50 -4.65
N VAL A 147 9.45 -4.74 -4.22
CA VAL A 147 10.76 -5.43 -4.23
C VAL A 147 11.32 -5.47 -5.66
N GLY A 148 10.49 -5.85 -6.64
CA GLY A 148 10.88 -5.93 -8.05
C GLY A 148 11.33 -4.58 -8.61
N VAL A 149 10.57 -3.52 -8.34
CA VAL A 149 10.90 -2.16 -8.81
C VAL A 149 12.23 -1.71 -8.23
N ILE A 150 12.44 -1.86 -6.93
CA ILE A 150 13.69 -1.45 -6.27
C ILE A 150 14.87 -2.25 -6.81
N LEU A 151 14.78 -3.57 -6.81
CA LEU A 151 15.89 -4.43 -7.24
C LEU A 151 16.23 -4.26 -8.72
N LEU A 152 15.21 -4.31 -9.61
CA LEU A 152 15.44 -4.18 -11.06
C LEU A 152 15.92 -2.79 -11.43
N SER A 153 15.43 -1.73 -10.78
CA SER A 153 15.93 -0.38 -10.98
C SER A 153 17.38 -0.25 -10.50
N THR A 154 17.71 -0.79 -9.33
CA THR A 154 19.08 -0.75 -8.81
C THR A 154 20.07 -1.51 -9.73
N ILE A 155 19.67 -2.70 -10.22
CA ILE A 155 20.46 -3.47 -11.19
C ILE A 155 20.62 -2.67 -12.49
N PHE A 156 19.52 -2.09 -13.01
CA PHE A 156 19.58 -1.29 -14.22
C PHE A 156 20.56 -0.10 -14.08
N PHE A 157 20.48 0.63 -12.99
CA PHE A 157 21.37 1.76 -12.73
C PHE A 157 22.84 1.34 -12.54
N SER A 158 23.07 0.18 -11.93
CA SER A 158 24.42 -0.37 -11.79
C SER A 158 25.04 -0.78 -13.12
N VAL A 159 24.24 -1.26 -14.07
CA VAL A 159 24.71 -1.76 -15.38
C VAL A 159 24.80 -0.63 -16.42
N PHE A 160 23.78 0.23 -16.49
CA PHE A 160 23.62 1.22 -17.57
C PHE A 160 23.89 2.66 -17.11
N GLY A 161 24.06 2.90 -15.81
CA GLY A 161 24.20 4.22 -15.23
C GLY A 161 22.87 4.89 -14.87
N ILE A 162 22.91 5.72 -13.83
CA ILE A 162 21.73 6.45 -13.34
C ILE A 162 21.23 7.50 -14.36
N ASP A 163 22.10 8.01 -15.21
CA ASP A 163 21.77 8.96 -16.30
C ASP A 163 20.75 8.40 -17.31
N LYS A 164 20.59 7.07 -17.37
CA LYS A 164 19.61 6.38 -18.22
C LYS A 164 18.24 6.19 -17.55
N TRP A 165 17.99 6.82 -16.42
CA TRP A 165 16.73 6.65 -15.67
C TRP A 165 15.46 6.91 -16.51
N ARG A 166 15.53 7.79 -17.52
CA ARG A 166 14.40 8.04 -18.43
C ARG A 166 14.03 6.81 -19.25
N ILE A 167 15.03 6.05 -19.70
CA ILE A 167 14.78 4.78 -20.41
C ILE A 167 14.04 3.81 -19.49
N LEU A 168 14.48 3.72 -18.24
CA LEU A 168 13.82 2.87 -17.26
C LEU A 168 12.38 3.32 -16.96
N ALA A 169 12.11 4.64 -16.93
CA ALA A 169 10.76 5.17 -16.80
C ALA A 169 9.84 4.72 -17.95
N TYR A 170 10.33 4.72 -19.19
CA TYR A 170 9.59 4.19 -20.35
C TYR A 170 9.36 2.68 -20.23
N LEU A 171 10.35 1.91 -19.77
CA LEU A 171 10.19 0.47 -19.56
C LEU A 171 9.14 0.18 -18.47
N TRP A 172 9.15 0.91 -17.37
CA TRP A 172 8.11 0.79 -16.34
C TRP A 172 6.72 1.18 -16.86
N ALA A 173 6.63 2.20 -17.74
CA ALA A 173 5.36 2.62 -18.32
C ALA A 173 4.74 1.54 -19.23
N MET A 174 5.52 0.62 -19.81
CA MET A 174 5.00 -0.46 -20.63
C MET A 174 4.06 -1.39 -19.85
N ILE A 175 4.27 -1.56 -18.54
CA ILE A 175 3.44 -2.44 -17.71
C ILE A 175 1.99 -1.93 -17.63
N PRO A 176 1.70 -0.71 -17.16
CA PRO A 176 0.33 -0.19 -17.17
C PRO A 176 -0.24 -0.06 -18.58
N LEU A 177 0.52 0.36 -19.56
CA LEU A 177 0.03 0.48 -20.94
C LEU A 177 -0.39 -0.88 -21.52
N TYR A 178 0.39 -1.94 -21.28
CA TYR A 178 -0.03 -3.31 -21.63
C TYR A 178 -1.28 -3.74 -20.87
N ASN A 179 -1.39 -3.36 -19.62
CA ASN A 179 -2.50 -3.76 -18.75
C ASN A 179 -3.83 -3.06 -19.11
N ILE A 180 -3.80 -1.96 -19.88
CA ILE A 180 -5.00 -1.37 -20.51
C ILE A 180 -5.73 -2.44 -21.31
N TYR A 181 -5.02 -3.18 -22.17
CA TYR A 181 -5.62 -4.25 -22.97
C TYR A 181 -6.24 -5.35 -22.09
N ASN A 182 -5.57 -5.74 -21.00
CA ASN A 182 -6.10 -6.75 -20.11
C ASN A 182 -7.41 -6.32 -19.45
N PHE A 183 -7.47 -5.10 -18.88
CA PHE A 183 -8.68 -4.56 -18.26
C PHE A 183 -9.80 -4.24 -19.26
N ALA A 184 -9.45 -3.84 -20.47
CA ALA A 184 -10.44 -3.61 -21.52
C ALA A 184 -11.16 -4.90 -21.93
N THR A 185 -10.50 -6.06 -21.85
CA THR A 185 -10.96 -7.34 -22.41
C THR A 185 -11.28 -8.41 -21.38
N CYS A 186 -10.93 -8.25 -20.10
CA CYS A 186 -11.31 -9.21 -19.06
C CYS A 186 -12.77 -9.03 -18.62
N PRO A 187 -13.44 -10.09 -18.09
CA PRO A 187 -14.75 -9.94 -17.48
C PRO A 187 -14.63 -9.13 -16.18
N ILE A 188 -15.45 -8.10 -16.02
CA ILE A 188 -15.57 -7.29 -14.79
C ILE A 188 -17.03 -7.31 -14.38
N GLU A 189 -17.29 -7.77 -13.16
CA GLU A 189 -18.62 -7.79 -12.55
C GLU A 189 -18.76 -6.60 -11.59
N HIS A 190 -20.00 -6.20 -11.36
CA HIS A 190 -20.31 -5.21 -10.33
C HIS A 190 -20.50 -5.93 -8.98
N LEU A 191 -19.97 -5.33 -7.92
CA LEU A 191 -20.05 -5.91 -6.57
C LEU A 191 -21.48 -5.87 -6.03
N VAL A 192 -22.23 -4.81 -6.35
CA VAL A 192 -23.63 -4.60 -5.95
C VAL A 192 -24.42 -4.07 -7.14
N GLU A 193 -25.62 -4.60 -7.36
CA GLU A 193 -26.50 -4.15 -8.43
C GLU A 193 -26.95 -2.68 -8.24
N ASP A 194 -27.22 -2.00 -9.34
CA ASP A 194 -27.69 -0.62 -9.33
C ASP A 194 -29.00 -0.50 -8.53
N GLY A 195 -29.07 0.49 -7.64
CA GLY A 195 -30.22 0.75 -6.79
C GLY A 195 -30.26 -0.03 -5.46
N GLN A 196 -29.38 -1.02 -5.26
CA GLN A 196 -29.29 -1.77 -4.00
C GLN A 196 -28.16 -1.29 -3.08
N ARG A 197 -27.41 -0.28 -3.51
CA ARG A 197 -26.24 0.22 -2.79
C ARG A 197 -26.61 1.06 -1.59
N MET A 198 -25.86 0.88 -0.52
CA MET A 198 -25.97 1.69 0.68
C MET A 198 -25.40 3.10 0.41
N SER A 199 -26.08 4.15 0.90
CA SER A 199 -25.53 5.51 0.84
C SER A 199 -24.34 5.67 1.78
N LEU A 200 -23.41 6.60 1.45
CA LEU A 200 -22.29 6.94 2.32
C LEU A 200 -22.73 7.27 3.76
N ARG A 201 -23.83 8.00 3.91
CA ARG A 201 -24.38 8.37 5.23
C ARG A 201 -24.87 7.16 6.02
N GLN A 202 -25.44 6.16 5.36
CA GLN A 202 -25.88 4.92 5.99
C GLN A 202 -24.65 4.10 6.43
N LEU A 203 -23.66 3.99 5.56
CA LEU A 203 -22.42 3.27 5.84
C LEU A 203 -21.69 3.85 7.05
N LEU A 204 -21.51 5.19 7.10
CA LEU A 204 -20.85 5.88 8.21
C LEU A 204 -21.59 5.78 9.54
N LYS A 205 -22.91 5.48 9.52
CA LYS A 205 -23.69 5.29 10.76
C LYS A 205 -23.63 3.87 11.32
N MET A 206 -23.06 2.91 10.59
CA MET A 206 -22.96 1.52 11.05
C MET A 206 -21.85 1.36 12.08
N PRO A 207 -22.11 0.88 13.31
CA PRO A 207 -21.08 0.67 14.32
C PRO A 207 -19.98 -0.29 13.85
N ILE A 208 -20.35 -1.33 13.11
CA ILE A 208 -19.41 -2.30 12.54
C ILE A 208 -18.46 -1.65 11.52
N PHE A 209 -18.93 -0.67 10.75
CA PHE A 209 -18.08 0.09 9.84
C PHE A 209 -17.10 1.00 10.60
N GLY A 210 -17.53 1.60 11.71
CA GLY A 210 -16.63 2.34 12.61
C GLY A 210 -15.48 1.49 13.14
N VAL A 211 -15.77 0.25 13.52
CA VAL A 211 -14.72 -0.71 13.93
C VAL A 211 -13.81 -1.06 12.76
N ALA A 212 -14.36 -1.24 11.55
CA ALA A 212 -13.58 -1.51 10.35
C ALA A 212 -12.63 -0.36 9.99
N ILE A 213 -13.06 0.89 10.11
CA ILE A 213 -12.20 2.09 9.95
C ILE A 213 -11.03 2.05 10.94
N ILE A 214 -11.29 1.75 12.22
CA ILE A 214 -10.22 1.62 13.22
C ILE A 214 -9.24 0.51 12.84
N LEU A 215 -9.73 -0.64 12.38
CA LEU A 215 -8.86 -1.72 11.91
C LEU A 215 -7.96 -1.28 10.76
N MET A 216 -8.49 -0.54 9.78
CA MET A 216 -7.71 -0.07 8.64
C MET A 216 -6.70 1.01 9.03
N ILE A 217 -7.08 1.98 9.87
CA ILE A 217 -6.14 2.99 10.41
C ILE A 217 -4.97 2.27 11.12
N CYS A 218 -5.29 1.31 11.98
CA CYS A 218 -4.27 0.57 12.73
C CYS A 218 -3.41 -0.31 11.82
N ALA A 219 -3.98 -0.91 10.77
CA ALA A 219 -3.23 -1.69 9.78
C ALA A 219 -2.21 -0.82 9.06
N GLY A 220 -2.65 0.30 8.46
CA GLY A 220 -1.77 1.24 7.77
C GLY A 220 -0.71 1.85 8.70
N ALA A 221 -1.11 2.27 9.90
CA ALA A 221 -0.18 2.84 10.89
C ALA A 221 0.86 1.82 11.35
N SER A 222 0.47 0.58 11.66
CA SER A 222 1.41 -0.48 12.08
C SER A 222 2.40 -0.86 10.97
N GLU A 223 1.96 -0.85 9.72
CA GLU A 223 2.81 -1.14 8.57
C GLU A 223 3.81 0.00 8.33
N MET A 224 3.31 1.22 8.15
CA MET A 224 4.12 2.34 7.70
C MET A 224 5.00 2.94 8.80
N ALA A 225 4.57 2.88 10.08
CA ALA A 225 5.40 3.33 11.19
C ALA A 225 6.71 2.55 11.32
N MET A 226 6.70 1.25 11.01
CA MET A 226 7.92 0.45 10.98
C MET A 226 8.66 0.60 9.64
N ALA A 227 7.94 0.46 8.51
CA ALA A 227 8.55 0.41 7.18
C ALA A 227 9.34 1.68 6.84
N GLN A 228 8.81 2.87 7.17
CA GLN A 228 9.46 4.15 6.87
C GLN A 228 10.71 4.42 7.72
N TRP A 229 10.75 3.90 8.94
CA TRP A 229 11.89 4.08 9.83
C TRP A 229 12.88 2.91 9.81
N ALA A 230 12.58 1.80 9.12
CA ALA A 230 13.41 0.59 9.10
C ALA A 230 14.82 0.84 8.55
N SER A 231 14.97 1.69 7.52
CA SER A 231 16.29 2.05 6.98
C SER A 231 17.11 2.86 7.98
N ALA A 232 16.56 3.95 8.52
CA ALA A 232 17.23 4.79 9.51
C ALA A 232 17.59 3.99 10.77
N PHE A 233 16.74 3.06 11.16
CA PHE A 233 16.98 2.18 12.29
C PHE A 233 18.12 1.19 12.01
N ALA A 234 18.17 0.60 10.81
CA ALA A 234 19.26 -0.28 10.39
C ALA A 234 20.60 0.46 10.35
N GLU A 235 20.62 1.69 9.83
CA GLU A 235 21.82 2.53 9.82
C GLU A 235 22.30 2.85 11.24
N SER A 236 21.40 3.36 12.09
CA SER A 236 21.75 3.79 13.45
C SER A 236 22.10 2.63 14.37
N ALA A 237 21.44 1.46 14.18
CA ALA A 237 21.61 0.29 15.05
C ALA A 237 22.80 -0.58 14.67
N LEU A 238 23.14 -0.68 13.38
CA LEU A 238 24.19 -1.58 12.89
C LEU A 238 25.40 -0.85 12.32
N GLY A 239 25.36 0.49 12.23
CA GLY A 239 26.42 1.27 11.58
C GLY A 239 26.55 0.95 10.08
N LEU A 240 25.48 0.45 9.45
CA LEU A 240 25.47 0.08 8.04
C LEU A 240 25.50 1.32 7.16
N THR A 241 26.07 1.20 5.95
CA THR A 241 25.93 2.25 4.97
C THR A 241 24.46 2.41 4.58
N LYS A 242 24.06 3.63 4.16
CA LYS A 242 22.68 3.93 3.77
C LYS A 242 22.12 2.93 2.75
N SER A 243 22.91 2.59 1.72
CA SER A 243 22.48 1.65 0.68
C SER A 243 22.18 0.24 1.23
N VAL A 244 22.95 -0.22 2.21
CA VAL A 244 22.73 -1.52 2.86
C VAL A 244 21.57 -1.43 3.84
N GLY A 245 21.41 -0.31 4.55
CA GLY A 245 20.28 -0.03 5.43
C GLY A 245 18.94 -0.02 4.67
N ASP A 246 18.90 0.62 3.51
CA ASP A 246 17.72 0.67 2.63
C ASP A 246 17.33 -0.74 2.15
N LEU A 247 18.29 -1.60 1.84
CA LEU A 247 18.01 -2.98 1.44
C LEU A 247 17.68 -3.88 2.63
N ALA A 248 18.43 -3.80 3.73
CA ALA A 248 18.24 -4.67 4.89
C ALA A 248 16.97 -4.33 5.68
N GLY A 249 16.60 -3.06 5.81
CA GLY A 249 15.40 -2.63 6.52
C GLY A 249 14.13 -2.80 5.66
N PRO A 250 13.84 -1.85 4.76
CA PRO A 250 12.58 -1.84 4.02
C PRO A 250 12.40 -3.02 3.07
N CYS A 251 13.47 -3.51 2.43
CA CYS A 251 13.36 -4.60 1.46
C CYS A 251 13.05 -5.93 2.17
N LEU A 252 13.74 -6.29 3.27
CA LEU A 252 13.42 -7.49 4.04
C LEU A 252 12.04 -7.40 4.70
N PHE A 253 11.64 -6.22 5.16
CA PHE A 253 10.27 -5.97 5.63
C PHE A 253 9.25 -6.29 4.53
N ALA A 254 9.42 -5.76 3.32
CA ALA A 254 8.51 -5.99 2.20
C ALA A 254 8.49 -7.47 1.75
N ILE A 255 9.65 -8.15 1.76
CA ILE A 255 9.74 -9.57 1.45
C ILE A 255 8.94 -10.39 2.46
N THR A 256 9.14 -10.18 3.77
CA THR A 256 8.44 -10.95 4.80
C THR A 256 6.95 -10.67 4.81
N MET A 257 6.54 -9.42 4.54
CA MET A 257 5.15 -9.03 4.33
C MET A 257 4.53 -9.77 3.14
N GLY A 258 5.23 -9.81 2.00
CA GLY A 258 4.81 -10.56 0.83
C GLY A 258 4.69 -12.05 1.10
N ILE A 259 5.64 -12.64 1.82
CA ILE A 259 5.61 -14.05 2.25
C ILE A 259 4.37 -14.33 3.09
N ALA A 260 4.05 -13.50 4.09
CA ALA A 260 2.86 -13.67 4.93
C ALA A 260 1.57 -13.67 4.10
N ARG A 261 1.44 -12.75 3.14
CA ARG A 261 0.30 -12.67 2.21
C ARG A 261 0.18 -13.90 1.32
N VAL A 262 1.29 -14.38 0.77
CA VAL A 262 1.32 -15.60 -0.06
C VAL A 262 0.99 -16.85 0.77
N LEU A 263 1.54 -16.97 1.97
CA LEU A 263 1.25 -18.11 2.87
C LEU A 263 -0.23 -18.16 3.21
N TYR A 264 -0.84 -17.05 3.56
CA TYR A 264 -2.28 -17.01 3.80
C TYR A 264 -3.07 -17.30 2.51
N GLY A 265 -2.66 -16.72 1.37
CA GLY A 265 -3.25 -17.01 0.07
C GLY A 265 -3.22 -18.49 -0.31
N LYS A 266 -2.18 -19.22 0.13
CA LYS A 266 -2.03 -20.66 -0.17
C LYS A 266 -2.76 -21.56 0.84
N PHE A 267 -2.67 -21.25 2.12
CA PHE A 267 -3.10 -22.12 3.22
C PHE A 267 -4.34 -21.62 3.97
N GLY A 268 -4.89 -20.46 3.61
CA GLY A 268 -5.98 -19.80 4.32
C GLY A 268 -7.27 -20.61 4.46
N GLU A 269 -7.52 -21.62 3.59
CA GLU A 269 -8.64 -22.56 3.73
C GLU A 269 -8.65 -23.29 5.08
N LYS A 270 -7.45 -23.54 5.64
CA LYS A 270 -7.26 -24.28 6.89
C LYS A 270 -7.11 -23.37 8.09
N ILE A 271 -7.11 -22.06 7.88
CA ILE A 271 -6.77 -21.06 8.90
C ILE A 271 -7.92 -20.06 9.04
N ASP A 272 -8.50 -19.99 10.24
CA ASP A 272 -9.49 -18.96 10.58
C ASP A 272 -8.82 -17.57 10.48
N LEU A 273 -9.35 -16.72 9.59
CA LEU A 273 -8.80 -15.40 9.31
C LEU A 273 -8.71 -14.52 10.57
N THR A 274 -9.76 -14.53 11.38
CA THR A 274 -9.81 -13.71 12.60
C THR A 274 -8.75 -14.17 13.61
N LYS A 275 -8.55 -15.48 13.77
CA LYS A 275 -7.49 -16.02 14.65
C LYS A 275 -6.11 -15.68 14.09
N PHE A 276 -5.91 -15.81 12.79
CA PHE A 276 -4.64 -15.46 12.15
C PHE A 276 -4.31 -13.98 12.35
N MET A 277 -5.28 -13.09 12.16
CA MET A 277 -5.11 -11.66 12.42
C MET A 277 -4.80 -11.34 13.89
N LEU A 278 -5.44 -12.04 14.84
CA LEU A 278 -5.14 -11.89 16.26
C LEU A 278 -3.70 -12.32 16.59
N VAL A 279 -3.26 -13.46 16.08
CA VAL A 279 -1.87 -13.94 16.26
C VAL A 279 -0.89 -12.94 15.61
N SER A 280 -1.19 -12.46 14.40
CA SER A 280 -0.39 -11.45 13.71
C SER A 280 -0.33 -10.13 14.50
N GLY A 281 -1.44 -9.70 15.10
CA GLY A 281 -1.48 -8.52 15.97
C GLY A 281 -0.57 -8.67 17.20
N VAL A 282 -0.62 -9.83 17.88
CA VAL A 282 0.28 -10.12 19.01
C VAL A 282 1.75 -10.14 18.53
N LEU A 283 2.03 -10.81 17.40
CA LEU A 283 3.38 -10.83 16.84
C LEU A 283 3.87 -9.42 16.48
N CYS A 284 3.00 -8.56 15.97
CA CYS A 284 3.32 -7.17 15.67
C CYS A 284 3.69 -6.39 16.93
N VAL A 285 2.93 -6.53 18.03
CA VAL A 285 3.28 -5.93 19.33
C VAL A 285 4.66 -6.40 19.78
N LEU A 286 4.92 -7.71 19.74
CA LEU A 286 6.21 -8.27 20.12
C LEU A 286 7.36 -7.76 19.23
N SER A 287 7.10 -7.58 17.94
CA SER A 287 8.07 -7.04 16.97
C SER A 287 8.45 -5.58 17.30
N TYR A 288 7.46 -4.74 17.63
CA TYR A 288 7.71 -3.37 18.06
C TYR A 288 8.45 -3.29 19.40
N LEU A 289 8.09 -4.17 20.37
CA LEU A 289 8.81 -4.27 21.64
C LEU A 289 10.25 -4.73 21.42
N LEU A 290 10.47 -5.70 20.54
CA LEU A 290 11.82 -6.17 20.21
C LEU A 290 12.64 -5.05 19.55
N ALA A 291 12.08 -4.31 18.60
CA ALA A 291 12.76 -3.18 17.95
C ALA A 291 13.08 -2.05 18.93
N GLY A 292 12.13 -1.69 19.80
CA GLY A 292 12.26 -0.53 20.68
C GLY A 292 12.96 -0.77 22.02
N LEU A 293 12.98 -2.01 22.54
CA LEU A 293 13.57 -2.32 23.85
C LEU A 293 14.92 -3.06 23.75
N SER A 294 15.28 -3.59 22.58
CA SER A 294 16.50 -4.37 22.45
C SER A 294 17.75 -3.48 22.59
N ALA A 295 18.64 -3.86 23.47
CA ALA A 295 19.97 -3.28 23.56
C ALA A 295 20.91 -3.78 22.44
N MET A 296 20.54 -4.87 21.76
CA MET A 296 21.31 -5.45 20.67
C MET A 296 20.73 -5.00 19.31
N PRO A 297 21.50 -4.25 18.51
CA PRO A 297 21.04 -3.72 17.21
C PRO A 297 20.43 -4.77 16.28
N ILE A 298 21.06 -5.96 16.25
CA ILE A 298 20.61 -7.06 15.38
C ILE A 298 19.22 -7.60 15.77
N LEU A 299 18.88 -7.61 17.06
CA LEU A 299 17.56 -8.00 17.53
C LEU A 299 16.51 -6.96 17.16
N GLY A 300 16.89 -5.67 17.20
CA GLY A 300 16.03 -4.59 16.72
C GLY A 300 15.70 -4.74 15.24
N LEU A 301 16.69 -5.06 14.40
CA LEU A 301 16.46 -5.33 12.98
C LEU A 301 15.59 -6.56 12.75
N ILE A 302 15.80 -7.64 13.52
CA ILE A 302 14.92 -8.82 13.49
C ILE A 302 13.48 -8.41 13.85
N GLY A 303 13.28 -7.53 14.83
CA GLY A 303 11.98 -6.95 15.17
C GLY A 303 11.34 -6.27 13.97
N CYS A 304 12.07 -5.44 13.22
CA CYS A 304 11.58 -4.81 12.00
C CYS A 304 11.15 -5.84 10.93
N ILE A 305 11.96 -6.87 10.70
CA ILE A 305 11.69 -7.93 9.71
C ILE A 305 10.45 -8.75 10.12
N LEU A 306 10.32 -9.13 11.38
CA LEU A 306 9.16 -9.85 11.91
C LEU A 306 7.89 -8.99 11.88
N CYS A 307 8.03 -7.67 12.08
CA CYS A 307 6.93 -6.73 11.92
C CYS A 307 6.36 -6.80 10.49
N GLY A 308 7.22 -6.81 9.46
CA GLY A 308 6.81 -6.99 8.08
C GLY A 308 5.93 -8.23 7.89
N PHE A 309 6.36 -9.38 8.42
CA PHE A 309 5.55 -10.61 8.39
C PHE A 309 4.20 -10.43 9.08
N SER A 310 4.20 -9.83 10.26
CA SER A 310 3.01 -9.68 11.10
C SER A 310 1.95 -8.75 10.48
N VAL A 311 2.36 -7.63 9.87
CA VAL A 311 1.43 -6.69 9.25
C VAL A 311 0.88 -7.18 7.91
N GLY A 312 1.51 -8.19 7.31
CA GLY A 312 1.16 -8.66 5.96
C GLY A 312 -0.32 -8.97 5.77
N ILE A 313 -0.99 -9.58 6.76
CA ILE A 313 -2.42 -9.91 6.66
C ILE A 313 -3.34 -8.78 7.14
N MET A 314 -2.83 -7.76 7.83
CA MET A 314 -3.68 -6.78 8.51
C MET A 314 -4.54 -5.99 7.53
N TRP A 315 -3.97 -5.49 6.44
CA TRP A 315 -4.71 -4.76 5.42
C TRP A 315 -5.74 -5.64 4.67
N PRO A 316 -5.33 -6.68 3.93
CA PRO A 316 -6.27 -7.53 3.20
C PRO A 316 -7.24 -8.27 4.11
N GLY A 317 -6.81 -8.64 5.32
CA GLY A 317 -7.64 -9.28 6.32
C GLY A 317 -8.74 -8.36 6.84
N SER A 318 -8.45 -7.08 7.11
CA SER A 318 -9.44 -6.09 7.55
C SER A 318 -10.54 -5.90 6.51
N ILE A 319 -10.19 -5.87 5.23
CA ILE A 319 -11.16 -5.85 4.12
C ILE A 319 -11.98 -7.15 4.15
N SER A 320 -11.31 -8.30 4.16
CA SER A 320 -11.95 -9.61 4.03
C SER A 320 -12.89 -9.97 5.20
N ILE A 321 -12.63 -9.48 6.42
CA ILE A 321 -13.56 -9.68 7.55
C ILE A 321 -14.71 -8.66 7.53
N THR A 322 -14.57 -7.51 6.88
CA THR A 322 -15.57 -6.44 6.87
C THR A 322 -16.59 -6.63 5.75
N VAL A 323 -16.16 -6.96 4.54
CA VAL A 323 -17.01 -7.05 3.34
C VAL A 323 -18.22 -7.98 3.53
N PRO A 324 -18.07 -9.22 4.03
CA PRO A 324 -19.21 -10.11 4.23
C PRO A 324 -20.25 -9.59 5.24
N ARG A 325 -19.86 -8.67 6.13
CA ARG A 325 -20.72 -8.07 7.15
C ARG A 325 -21.46 -6.83 6.66
N ILE A 326 -21.02 -6.26 5.54
CA ILE A 326 -21.63 -5.07 4.92
C ILE A 326 -21.81 -5.31 3.40
N PRO A 327 -22.60 -6.31 3.01
CA PRO A 327 -22.66 -6.77 1.61
C PRO A 327 -23.19 -5.70 0.63
N LYS A 328 -23.93 -4.69 1.14
CA LYS A 328 -24.43 -3.56 0.33
C LYS A 328 -23.50 -2.34 0.34
N GLY A 329 -22.32 -2.45 0.94
CA GLY A 329 -21.34 -1.35 1.06
C GLY A 329 -20.78 -0.87 -0.28
N GLY A 330 -20.77 -1.73 -1.30
CA GLY A 330 -20.31 -1.39 -2.64
C GLY A 330 -18.86 -0.90 -2.64
N THR A 331 -18.46 -0.18 -3.69
CA THR A 331 -17.11 0.37 -3.82
C THR A 331 -16.81 1.45 -2.77
N ALA A 332 -17.83 2.14 -2.27
CA ALA A 332 -17.67 3.13 -1.22
C ALA A 332 -17.05 2.55 0.07
N LEU A 333 -17.39 1.29 0.40
CA LEU A 333 -16.80 0.56 1.51
C LEU A 333 -15.27 0.44 1.34
N PHE A 334 -14.82 -0.01 0.17
CA PHE A 334 -13.39 -0.20 -0.12
C PHE A 334 -12.63 1.13 -0.15
N ALA A 335 -13.20 2.14 -0.81
CA ALA A 335 -12.60 3.47 -0.90
C ALA A 335 -12.42 4.12 0.49
N LEU A 336 -13.44 4.06 1.35
CA LEU A 336 -13.33 4.63 2.69
C LEU A 336 -12.40 3.81 3.61
N LEU A 337 -12.30 2.50 3.40
CA LEU A 337 -11.30 1.68 4.08
C LEU A 337 -9.89 2.04 3.62
N ALA A 338 -9.67 2.27 2.31
CA ALA A 338 -8.38 2.73 1.79
C ALA A 338 -7.99 4.08 2.38
N VAL A 339 -8.89 5.08 2.35
CA VAL A 339 -8.70 6.39 3.03
C VAL A 339 -8.27 6.21 4.48
N ALA A 340 -8.94 5.32 5.23
CA ALA A 340 -8.61 5.06 6.63
C ALA A 340 -7.22 4.45 6.79
N GLY A 341 -6.85 3.51 5.91
CA GLY A 341 -5.51 2.91 5.88
C GLY A 341 -4.42 3.93 5.59
N ASP A 342 -4.62 4.78 4.59
CA ASP A 342 -3.69 5.85 4.21
C ASP A 342 -3.53 6.91 5.30
N MET A 343 -4.64 7.27 5.97
CA MET A 343 -4.56 8.13 7.17
C MET A 343 -3.68 7.49 8.25
N GLY A 344 -3.83 6.19 8.49
CA GLY A 344 -2.97 5.43 9.39
C GLY A 344 -1.52 5.46 8.93
N GLY A 345 -1.29 5.22 7.64
CA GLY A 345 0.03 5.24 7.01
C GLY A 345 0.73 6.59 7.09
N ALA A 346 0.00 7.70 7.10
CA ALA A 346 0.54 9.04 7.31
C ALA A 346 0.78 9.33 8.81
N PHE A 347 -0.15 8.95 9.67
CA PHE A 347 -0.10 9.24 11.10
C PHE A 347 0.95 8.41 11.84
N GLY A 348 1.08 7.12 11.51
CA GLY A 348 2.00 6.21 12.17
C GLY A 348 3.46 6.66 12.17
N PRO A 349 4.09 6.88 11.00
CA PRO A 349 5.46 7.37 10.93
C PRO A 349 5.65 8.74 11.56
N SER A 350 4.66 9.64 11.42
CA SER A 350 4.71 10.99 12.01
C SER A 350 4.78 10.92 13.54
N MET A 351 4.01 10.01 14.14
CA MET A 351 4.03 9.78 15.58
C MET A 351 5.38 9.23 16.05
N VAL A 352 5.92 8.24 15.34
CA VAL A 352 7.26 7.70 15.62
C VAL A 352 8.31 8.81 15.55
N GLY A 353 8.33 9.60 14.49
CA GLY A 353 9.28 10.71 14.32
C GLY A 353 9.18 11.76 15.42
N TYR A 354 7.95 12.18 15.75
CA TYR A 354 7.70 13.17 16.80
C TYR A 354 8.23 12.70 18.16
N PHE A 355 7.89 11.49 18.59
CA PHE A 355 8.35 10.97 19.88
C PHE A 355 9.84 10.63 19.90
N SER A 356 10.43 10.24 18.76
CA SER A 356 11.88 10.09 18.65
C SER A 356 12.60 11.40 18.92
N GLN A 357 12.14 12.49 18.30
CA GLN A 357 12.71 13.83 18.48
C GLN A 357 12.58 14.30 19.93
N GLN A 358 11.41 14.13 20.57
CA GLN A 358 11.21 14.49 21.97
C GLN A 358 12.12 13.69 22.92
N ALA A 359 12.53 12.51 22.52
CA ALA A 359 13.44 11.64 23.29
C ALA A 359 14.93 11.85 22.94
N GLY A 360 15.29 13.01 22.37
CA GLY A 360 16.68 13.32 21.99
C GLY A 360 17.15 12.52 20.78
N ASP A 361 16.33 12.43 19.74
CA ASP A 361 16.53 11.68 18.50
C ASP A 361 16.67 10.16 18.70
N ASN A 362 16.10 9.66 19.78
CA ASN A 362 16.11 8.22 20.08
C ASN A 362 14.97 7.51 19.32
N LEU A 363 15.36 6.87 18.21
CA LEU A 363 14.42 6.17 17.34
C LEU A 363 13.77 4.95 18.00
N GLN A 364 14.43 4.30 18.95
CA GLN A 364 13.84 3.19 19.70
C GLN A 364 12.61 3.61 20.49
N VAL A 365 12.69 4.79 21.16
CA VAL A 365 11.55 5.36 21.89
C VAL A 365 10.39 5.68 20.93
N GLY A 366 10.69 6.24 19.76
CA GLY A 366 9.68 6.48 18.74
C GLY A 366 9.00 5.20 18.29
N LEU A 367 9.77 4.16 17.97
CA LEU A 367 9.23 2.86 17.55
C LEU A 367 8.36 2.21 18.64
N LEU A 368 8.69 2.35 19.93
CA LEU A 368 7.84 1.88 21.02
C LEU A 368 6.44 2.52 20.99
N THR A 369 6.32 3.79 20.59
CA THR A 369 5.01 4.41 20.46
C THR A 369 4.16 3.76 19.37
N GLY A 370 4.79 3.22 18.31
CA GLY A 370 4.14 2.45 17.26
C GLY A 370 3.40 1.20 17.76
N CYS A 371 3.77 0.68 18.94
CA CYS A 371 3.10 -0.44 19.60
C CYS A 371 1.61 -0.19 19.89
N THR A 372 1.20 1.08 20.00
CA THR A 372 -0.20 1.46 20.27
C THR A 372 -1.14 1.00 19.18
N PHE A 373 -0.72 1.03 17.91
CA PHE A 373 -1.57 0.66 16.77
C PHE A 373 -1.96 -0.81 16.76
N PRO A 374 -1.04 -1.80 16.84
CA PRO A 374 -1.43 -3.19 16.90
C PRO A 374 -2.19 -3.53 18.20
N LEU A 375 -1.98 -2.84 19.32
CA LEU A 375 -2.79 -3.00 20.53
C LEU A 375 -4.25 -2.56 20.32
N ILE A 376 -4.46 -1.39 19.71
CA ILE A 376 -5.80 -0.91 19.37
C ILE A 376 -6.45 -1.86 18.34
N MET A 377 -5.68 -2.34 17.36
CA MET A 377 -6.16 -3.31 16.39
C MET A 377 -6.65 -4.61 17.04
N LEU A 378 -5.92 -5.15 18.00
CA LEU A 378 -6.34 -6.34 18.76
C LEU A 378 -7.66 -6.10 19.48
N ALA A 379 -7.83 -4.95 20.13
CA ALA A 379 -9.09 -4.57 20.79
C ALA A 379 -10.24 -4.47 19.76
N ALA A 380 -10.00 -3.85 18.61
CA ALA A 380 -10.97 -3.71 17.53
C ALA A 380 -11.37 -5.07 16.92
N LEU A 381 -10.41 -6.00 16.73
CA LEU A 381 -10.70 -7.37 16.28
C LEU A 381 -11.59 -8.12 17.26
N ILE A 382 -11.33 -7.99 18.56
CA ILE A 382 -12.17 -8.58 19.60
C ILE A 382 -13.58 -7.98 19.59
N ALA A 383 -13.69 -6.66 19.43
CA ALA A 383 -14.98 -5.98 19.31
C ALA A 383 -15.75 -6.45 18.07
N MET A 384 -15.10 -6.53 16.90
CA MET A 384 -15.67 -7.04 15.67
C MET A 384 -16.20 -8.48 15.81
N ARG A 385 -15.46 -9.33 16.52
CA ARG A 385 -15.87 -10.72 16.80
C ARG A 385 -17.07 -10.82 17.74
N LYS A 386 -17.17 -9.92 18.74
CA LYS A 386 -18.33 -9.89 19.67
C LYS A 386 -19.58 -9.41 18.95
N MET A 387 -19.49 -8.39 18.10
CA MET A 387 -20.61 -7.89 17.29
C MET A 387 -21.17 -8.98 16.38
N ALA A 388 -20.29 -9.77 15.74
CA ALA A 388 -20.69 -10.88 14.87
C ALA A 388 -21.33 -12.09 15.58
N LYS A 389 -21.33 -12.14 16.91
CA LYS A 389 -22.01 -13.20 17.68
C LYS A 389 -23.40 -12.76 18.17
N ASN A 390 -23.67 -11.47 18.12
CA ASN A 390 -24.92 -10.88 18.59
C ASN A 390 -25.91 -10.61 17.44
N ASP A 391 -25.44 -10.72 16.17
CA ASP A 391 -26.25 -10.74 14.94
C ASP A 391 -26.58 -12.20 14.54
#